data_e4e1bed49ed5498bbb9c0246e92c87bf
#
_entry.id   e4e1bed49ed5498bbb9c0246e92c87bf
#
_cell.length_a   1.000
_cell.length_b   1.000
_cell.length_c   1.000
_cell.angle_alpha   90.00
_cell.angle_beta   90.00
_cell.angle_gamma   90.00
#
_symmetry.space_group_name_H-M   'P 1'
#
loop_
_entity.id
_entity.type
_entity.pdbx_description
1 polymer ?
#
loop_
_entity_poly.entity_id
_entity_poly.type
_entity_poly.pdbx_seq_one_letter_code
_entity_poly.pdbx_strand_id
1 'polypeptide(L)'
;MNNNTLAIILTMIAGLATGQIWAQAPGRGGQAGPPSVSKRGNRQIGSSALNLLGLRVGFSVGAFGPVSFSEAAEKADGLGTAFLEASSSQKVSPEISKSLDYNLSPDEVTKVKYRLAELRLRFATYRVGAIPADESSRRRLFAFAKAVDIEMIVTSAAPAALPELDRLAGEFGVNVAFEGSNPNTLMSSLEGLSSRMGVSADTAAWARAGIKAGDGLRLVNARLLSLGLTDAAAGPEQVLLEWARLNPLPAPPPITCGDCSAPRAAVRPLFVTIPVSSGAAEAFAKAARPAEGYQVVQISKKTPISDGRPGPVSAGSPNVSDGGIPTLDRWMIRDSSPRQVIVKPKKARKLLVIDLCPQGGFFHRTIPHANLGLELMAKNTGAFEAIFNNDLDNLKYPKIKQYDAIFLNSVVGPVFSDPDVINGLIRYVREGGGLAAIHGSTFASADVPEFGELLGGTTAPHKAFDVATLKIDDPNSLITKHFEGHDVLSYIDELYHFPPDGPYSREKLHVLMSINMAKSPPRGAQGVRPDNDYGLVWIKSYGNGRVFNCALGHSTLLFGTPTMAQMILGGIQFVLGDLESDTTPSAKLSLKK
;
A
#
# COMPACT_ATOMS: atom_id res chain seq x y z
N MET A 1 4.28 5.63 28.04
CA MET A 1 4.51 6.92 27.33
C MET A 1 3.29 7.81 27.60
N ASN A 2 3.49 9.09 27.94
CA ASN A 2 2.32 9.96 27.94
C ASN A 2 2.02 10.36 26.46
N ASN A 3 0.76 10.70 26.19
CA ASN A 3 0.28 10.99 24.84
C ASN A 3 1.05 12.13 24.15
N ASN A 4 1.61 13.05 24.93
CA ASN A 4 2.40 14.18 24.41
C ASN A 4 3.77 13.74 23.87
N THR A 5 4.42 12.78 24.52
CA THR A 5 5.76 12.31 24.12
C THR A 5 5.73 11.60 22.77
N LEU A 6 4.73 10.76 22.52
CA LEU A 6 4.60 10.07 21.22
C LEU A 6 4.21 11.05 20.10
N ALA A 7 3.35 12.02 20.39
CA ALA A 7 3.01 13.07 19.45
C ALA A 7 4.24 13.90 19.06
N ILE A 8 5.10 14.25 20.02
CA ILE A 8 6.35 14.96 19.78
C ILE A 8 7.32 14.13 18.94
N ILE A 9 7.49 12.84 19.23
CA ILE A 9 8.34 11.93 18.46
C ILE A 9 7.90 11.88 17.00
N LEU A 10 6.61 11.69 16.75
CA LEU A 10 6.08 11.59 15.40
C LEU A 10 6.11 12.94 14.67
N THR A 11 5.92 14.05 15.38
CA THR A 11 6.07 15.39 14.84
C THR A 11 7.53 15.72 14.52
N MET A 12 8.48 15.30 15.36
CA MET A 12 9.91 15.42 15.07
C MET A 12 10.34 14.57 13.89
N ILE A 13 9.88 13.33 13.82
CA ILE A 13 10.13 12.44 12.67
C ILE A 13 9.54 13.05 11.40
N ALA A 14 8.34 13.61 11.46
CA ALA A 14 7.71 14.32 10.36
C ALA A 14 8.47 15.63 10.01
N GLY A 15 8.90 16.40 11.01
CA GLY A 15 9.68 17.63 10.83
C GLY A 15 11.05 17.38 10.20
N LEU A 16 11.74 16.32 10.60
CA LEU A 16 13.01 15.88 10.02
C LEU A 16 12.85 15.51 8.54
N ALA A 17 11.70 14.98 8.15
CA ALA A 17 11.44 14.54 6.79
C ALA A 17 10.83 15.62 5.88
N THR A 18 10.18 16.64 6.42
CA THR A 18 9.56 17.72 5.64
C THR A 18 10.53 18.86 5.26
N GLY A 19 11.81 18.73 5.63
CA GLY A 19 12.82 19.71 5.21
C GLY A 19 12.84 21.01 6.02
N GLN A 20 12.14 21.12 7.14
CA GLN A 20 12.29 22.29 8.03
C GLN A 20 13.70 22.41 8.62
N ILE A 21 14.48 21.33 8.62
CA ILE A 21 15.92 21.35 8.95
C ILE A 21 16.77 21.89 7.79
N TRP A 22 16.22 21.98 6.59
CA TRP A 22 16.90 22.48 5.39
C TRP A 22 16.85 24.01 5.24
N ALA A 23 16.08 24.70 6.10
CA ALA A 23 15.89 26.15 6.05
C ALA A 23 17.05 26.97 6.62
N GLN A 24 18.15 26.36 7.07
CA GLN A 24 19.32 27.06 7.60
C GLN A 24 20.55 27.09 6.69
N ALA A 25 20.39 26.89 5.39
CA ALA A 25 21.43 27.26 4.44
C ALA A 25 21.24 28.74 4.04
N PRO A 26 22.26 29.59 4.14
CA PRO A 26 22.11 31.03 3.93
C PRO A 26 21.87 31.38 2.46
N GLY A 27 20.77 32.03 2.21
CA GLY A 27 20.60 33.08 1.25
C GLY A 27 20.58 32.78 -0.24
N ARG A 28 19.37 32.76 -0.79
CA ARG A 28 18.99 33.61 -1.93
C ARG A 28 17.48 33.83 -1.88
N GLY A 29 17.10 35.10 -1.68
CA GLY A 29 15.70 35.53 -1.66
C GLY A 29 15.06 35.27 -3.03
N GLY A 30 13.99 34.50 -3.00
CA GLY A 30 13.04 34.30 -4.07
C GLY A 30 11.72 33.97 -3.39
N GLN A 31 10.67 34.73 -3.69
CA GLN A 31 9.33 34.51 -3.17
C GLN A 31 8.94 33.03 -3.36
N ALA A 32 8.63 32.39 -2.25
CA ALA A 32 8.11 31.02 -2.27
C ALA A 32 6.70 31.05 -2.89
N GLY A 33 6.61 30.63 -4.14
CA GLY A 33 5.38 30.17 -4.73
C GLY A 33 4.90 28.90 -4.01
N PRO A 34 3.62 28.50 -4.16
CA PRO A 34 3.11 27.26 -3.56
C PRO A 34 4.07 26.12 -3.93
N PRO A 35 4.32 25.17 -3.02
CA PRO A 35 5.29 24.10 -3.25
C PRO A 35 4.96 23.40 -4.57
N SER A 36 5.81 23.63 -5.56
CA SER A 36 5.70 22.93 -6.84
C SER A 36 5.79 21.43 -6.53
N VAL A 37 4.81 20.68 -6.96
CA VAL A 37 4.88 19.20 -7.01
C VAL A 37 6.22 18.88 -7.65
N SER A 38 7.13 18.28 -6.89
CA SER A 38 8.48 18.08 -7.34
C SER A 38 8.43 17.29 -8.65
N LYS A 39 9.13 17.77 -9.68
CA LYS A 39 9.34 17.09 -10.98
C LYS A 39 10.02 15.72 -10.88
N ARG A 40 10.28 15.25 -9.66
CA ARG A 40 10.81 13.92 -9.35
C ARG A 40 9.61 13.00 -9.19
N GLY A 41 9.42 12.14 -10.16
CA GLY A 41 8.34 11.18 -10.30
C GLY A 41 7.80 10.67 -8.97
N ASN A 42 6.51 10.50 -8.89
CA ASN A 42 5.79 10.10 -7.68
C ASN A 42 6.49 8.94 -7.00
N ARG A 43 7.32 9.28 -6.04
CA ARG A 43 7.88 8.31 -5.13
C ARG A 43 6.75 7.83 -4.25
N GLN A 44 6.67 6.54 -4.13
CA GLN A 44 5.80 5.85 -3.21
C GLN A 44 5.63 6.63 -1.90
N ILE A 45 4.49 7.25 -1.73
CA ILE A 45 4.14 7.98 -0.52
C ILE A 45 3.40 7.03 0.42
N GLY A 46 4.01 5.90 0.72
CA GLY A 46 3.67 5.20 1.95
C GLY A 46 4.57 5.79 3.03
N SER A 47 4.03 6.53 3.98
CA SER A 47 4.79 7.14 5.08
C SER A 47 6.11 7.81 4.62
N SER A 48 6.01 8.74 3.69
CA SER A 48 7.15 9.33 2.96
C SER A 48 8.26 9.86 3.88
N ALA A 49 7.88 10.41 5.04
CA ALA A 49 8.79 10.92 6.04
C ALA A 49 9.64 9.80 6.68
N LEU A 50 9.01 8.74 7.12
CA LEU A 50 9.70 7.61 7.77
C LEU A 50 10.57 6.84 6.77
N ASN A 51 10.08 6.63 5.55
CA ASN A 51 10.84 5.97 4.49
C ASN A 51 12.07 6.78 4.05
N LEU A 52 11.98 8.13 4.04
CA LEU A 52 13.15 8.99 3.75
C LEU A 52 14.24 8.82 4.80
N LEU A 53 13.87 8.61 6.06
CA LEU A 53 14.78 8.35 7.17
C LEU A 53 15.23 6.89 7.23
N GLY A 54 14.70 6.01 6.39
CA GLY A 54 14.92 4.57 6.47
C GLY A 54 14.27 3.92 7.68
N LEU A 55 13.32 4.61 8.34
CA LEU A 55 12.61 4.09 9.51
C LEU A 55 11.37 3.31 9.09
N ARG A 56 11.26 2.11 9.62
CA ARG A 56 10.06 1.27 9.52
C ARG A 56 9.45 1.14 10.91
N VAL A 57 8.34 1.82 11.12
CA VAL A 57 7.69 1.87 12.43
C VAL A 57 6.55 0.87 12.47
N GLY A 58 6.56 0.00 13.48
CA GLY A 58 5.51 -0.99 13.71
C GLY A 58 5.27 -1.27 15.18
N PHE A 59 4.28 -2.10 15.46
CA PHE A 59 3.93 -2.48 16.81
C PHE A 59 4.53 -3.84 17.17
N SER A 60 4.99 -3.98 18.41
CA SER A 60 5.38 -5.28 18.93
C SER A 60 4.16 -6.17 19.18
N VAL A 61 4.36 -7.47 19.10
CA VAL A 61 3.30 -8.48 19.33
C VAL A 61 2.65 -8.34 20.71
N GLY A 62 3.45 -8.08 21.75
CA GLY A 62 2.97 -7.89 23.12
C GLY A 62 2.12 -6.64 23.32
N ALA A 63 2.17 -5.73 22.37
CA ALA A 63 1.51 -4.45 22.42
C ALA A 63 -0.02 -4.54 22.49
N PHE A 64 -0.62 -5.59 21.94
CA PHE A 64 -2.07 -5.78 21.89
C PHE A 64 -2.61 -6.76 22.94
N GLY A 65 -1.76 -7.20 23.88
CA GLY A 65 -2.11 -8.21 24.88
C GLY A 65 -2.08 -9.66 24.33
N PRO A 66 -2.65 -10.63 25.05
CA PRO A 66 -2.62 -12.04 24.67
C PRO A 66 -3.63 -12.36 23.56
N VAL A 67 -3.38 -11.83 22.37
CA VAL A 67 -4.24 -12.03 21.19
C VAL A 67 -3.53 -12.88 20.14
N SER A 68 -4.30 -13.50 19.24
CA SER A 68 -3.74 -14.19 18.07
C SER A 68 -3.04 -13.23 17.11
N PHE A 69 -2.21 -13.78 16.22
CA PHE A 69 -1.59 -12.99 15.16
C PHE A 69 -2.62 -12.26 14.30
N SER A 70 -3.70 -12.95 13.90
CA SER A 70 -4.76 -12.33 13.09
C SER A 70 -5.41 -11.13 13.78
N GLU A 71 -5.71 -11.25 15.08
CA GLU A 71 -6.27 -10.15 15.86
C GLU A 71 -5.28 -8.99 16.05
N ALA A 72 -4.00 -9.30 16.27
CA ALA A 72 -2.95 -8.28 16.35
C ALA A 72 -2.77 -7.54 15.01
N ALA A 73 -2.81 -8.28 13.91
CA ALA A 73 -2.71 -7.72 12.56
C ALA A 73 -3.88 -6.76 12.25
N GLU A 74 -5.12 -7.12 12.61
CA GLU A 74 -6.28 -6.24 12.47
C GLU A 74 -6.16 -4.95 13.28
N LYS A 75 -5.71 -5.07 14.54
CA LYS A 75 -5.48 -3.91 15.40
C LYS A 75 -4.39 -3.00 14.83
N ALA A 76 -3.30 -3.58 14.31
CA ALA A 76 -2.22 -2.84 13.69
C ALA A 76 -2.69 -2.11 12.41
N ASP A 77 -3.47 -2.78 11.55
CA ASP A 77 -4.08 -2.17 10.37
C ASP A 77 -4.99 -1.00 10.76
N GLY A 78 -5.84 -1.17 11.77
CA GLY A 78 -6.70 -0.10 12.28
C GLY A 78 -5.94 1.13 12.81
N LEU A 79 -4.67 0.97 13.19
CA LEU A 79 -3.78 2.07 13.59
C LEU A 79 -3.01 2.68 12.40
N GLY A 80 -3.12 2.09 11.20
CA GLY A 80 -2.51 2.60 9.98
C GLY A 80 -1.02 2.29 9.82
N THR A 81 -0.47 1.31 10.59
CA THR A 81 0.90 0.85 10.34
C THR A 81 0.97 -0.12 9.16
N ALA A 82 2.09 -0.10 8.44
CA ALA A 82 2.39 -1.09 7.41
C ALA A 82 3.26 -2.25 7.93
N PHE A 83 3.72 -2.18 9.19
CA PHE A 83 4.67 -3.13 9.74
C PHE A 83 4.20 -3.69 11.09
N LEU A 84 4.50 -4.96 11.31
CA LEU A 84 4.15 -5.69 12.53
C LEU A 84 5.33 -6.57 12.94
N GLU A 85 5.60 -6.64 14.24
CA GLU A 85 6.38 -7.71 14.82
C GLU A 85 5.46 -8.89 15.14
N ALA A 86 5.87 -10.10 14.77
CA ALA A 86 5.20 -11.34 15.13
C ALA A 86 6.04 -12.18 16.11
N SER A 87 5.44 -13.17 16.75
CA SER A 87 6.13 -14.09 17.66
C SER A 87 5.81 -15.56 17.35
N SER A 88 6.82 -16.41 17.49
CA SER A 88 6.67 -17.86 17.37
C SER A 88 5.77 -18.49 18.44
N SER A 89 5.52 -17.80 19.54
CA SER A 89 4.62 -18.25 20.61
C SER A 89 3.17 -17.85 20.39
N GLN A 90 2.91 -16.98 19.42
CA GLN A 90 1.58 -16.46 19.14
C GLN A 90 0.76 -17.45 18.32
N LYS A 91 -0.50 -17.67 18.67
CA LYS A 91 -1.41 -18.45 17.83
C LYS A 91 -1.70 -17.72 16.53
N VAL A 92 -1.90 -18.47 15.46
CA VAL A 92 -2.19 -17.87 14.13
C VAL A 92 -3.52 -17.12 14.16
N SER A 93 -4.59 -17.81 14.56
CA SER A 93 -5.94 -17.23 14.64
C SER A 93 -6.82 -18.06 15.57
N PRO A 94 -8.07 -17.64 15.86
CA PRO A 94 -9.05 -18.48 16.53
C PRO A 94 -9.30 -19.81 15.81
N GLU A 95 -9.30 -19.82 14.48
CA GLU A 95 -9.55 -21.00 13.64
C GLU A 95 -8.31 -21.89 13.49
N ILE A 96 -7.12 -21.28 13.56
CA ILE A 96 -5.84 -21.99 13.50
C ILE A 96 -5.14 -21.80 14.85
N SER A 97 -5.40 -22.72 15.76
CA SER A 97 -4.90 -22.65 17.15
C SER A 97 -3.41 -23.00 17.29
N LYS A 98 -2.74 -23.39 16.19
CA LYS A 98 -1.29 -23.63 16.15
C LYS A 98 -0.51 -22.34 16.35
N SER A 99 0.72 -22.49 16.84
CA SER A 99 1.70 -21.41 16.88
C SER A 99 2.07 -20.93 15.49
N LEU A 100 2.36 -19.65 15.38
CA LEU A 100 2.85 -19.04 14.14
C LEU A 100 4.32 -19.41 13.95
N ASP A 101 4.60 -20.62 13.51
CA ASP A 101 5.97 -21.13 13.35
C ASP A 101 6.12 -22.06 12.14
N TYR A 102 7.32 -22.60 11.97
CA TYR A 102 7.70 -23.48 10.87
C TYR A 102 7.00 -24.87 10.88
N ASN A 103 6.10 -25.16 11.82
CA ASN A 103 5.30 -26.38 11.84
C ASN A 103 3.90 -26.19 11.19
N LEU A 104 3.62 -25.00 10.67
CA LEU A 104 2.45 -24.74 9.87
C LEU A 104 2.53 -25.50 8.54
N SER A 105 1.39 -26.03 8.10
CA SER A 105 1.27 -26.63 6.78
C SER A 105 1.36 -25.56 5.67
N PRO A 106 1.67 -25.92 4.42
CA PRO A 106 1.68 -24.98 3.29
C PRO A 106 0.39 -24.18 3.14
N ASP A 107 -0.76 -24.80 3.39
CA ASP A 107 -2.07 -24.15 3.34
C ASP A 107 -2.24 -23.12 4.47
N GLU A 108 -1.80 -23.46 5.69
CA GLU A 108 -1.83 -22.54 6.82
C GLU A 108 -0.88 -21.33 6.60
N VAL A 109 0.31 -21.58 6.06
CA VAL A 109 1.24 -20.52 5.63
C VAL A 109 0.59 -19.62 4.57
N THR A 110 -0.10 -20.22 3.61
CA THR A 110 -0.82 -19.45 2.58
C THR A 110 -1.89 -18.57 3.18
N LYS A 111 -2.66 -19.04 4.17
CA LYS A 111 -3.66 -18.24 4.89
C LYS A 111 -3.03 -17.05 5.62
N VAL A 112 -1.89 -17.26 6.28
CA VAL A 112 -1.13 -16.17 6.91
C VAL A 112 -0.72 -15.12 5.88
N LYS A 113 -0.18 -15.54 4.72
CA LYS A 113 0.20 -14.63 3.62
C LYS A 113 -1.00 -13.85 3.08
N TYR A 114 -2.13 -14.52 2.86
CA TYR A 114 -3.35 -13.84 2.43
C TYR A 114 -3.80 -12.80 3.44
N ARG A 115 -3.74 -13.12 4.73
CA ARG A 115 -4.13 -12.17 5.77
C ARG A 115 -3.22 -10.93 5.79
N LEU A 116 -1.92 -11.11 5.68
CA LEU A 116 -0.97 -10.01 5.58
C LEU A 116 -1.22 -9.14 4.32
N ALA A 117 -1.42 -9.79 3.18
CA ALA A 117 -1.69 -9.08 1.93
C ALA A 117 -3.02 -8.31 1.99
N GLU A 118 -4.06 -8.91 2.52
CA GLU A 118 -5.38 -8.30 2.72
C GLU A 118 -5.30 -7.04 3.59
N LEU A 119 -4.50 -7.09 4.67
CA LEU A 119 -4.26 -5.97 5.58
C LEU A 119 -3.11 -5.06 5.12
N ARG A 120 -2.44 -5.39 4.03
CA ARG A 120 -1.25 -4.66 3.51
C ARG A 120 -0.15 -4.50 4.55
N LEU A 121 -0.05 -5.48 5.45
CA LEU A 121 0.97 -5.56 6.48
C LEU A 121 2.14 -6.40 6.03
N ARG A 122 3.30 -6.09 6.57
CA ARG A 122 4.53 -6.86 6.41
C ARG A 122 5.06 -7.27 7.78
N PHE A 123 5.57 -8.48 7.86
CA PHE A 123 6.41 -8.89 8.97
C PHE A 123 7.80 -8.26 8.81
N ALA A 124 8.08 -7.18 9.53
CA ALA A 124 9.43 -6.67 9.56
C ALA A 124 10.30 -7.50 10.52
N THR A 125 9.75 -7.90 11.66
CA THR A 125 10.46 -8.71 12.65
C THR A 125 9.62 -9.90 13.10
N TYR A 126 10.32 -10.98 13.41
CA TYR A 126 9.74 -12.21 13.93
C TYR A 126 10.52 -12.67 15.15
N ARG A 127 9.89 -12.58 16.29
CA ARG A 127 10.50 -12.89 17.59
C ARG A 127 10.43 -14.39 17.87
N VAL A 128 11.58 -15.00 18.15
CA VAL A 128 11.66 -16.39 18.60
C VAL A 128 12.31 -16.46 19.98
N GLY A 129 11.74 -17.30 20.86
CA GLY A 129 12.26 -17.45 22.22
C GLY A 129 13.66 -18.09 22.25
N ALA A 130 13.87 -19.09 21.42
CA ALA A 130 15.15 -19.74 21.21
C ALA A 130 15.32 -20.21 19.77
N ILE A 131 16.52 -20.13 19.26
CA ILE A 131 16.87 -20.73 17.97
C ILE A 131 16.96 -22.26 18.17
N PRO A 132 16.38 -23.09 17.28
CA PRO A 132 16.47 -24.54 17.38
C PRO A 132 17.92 -25.06 17.46
N ALA A 133 18.15 -26.10 18.27
CA ALA A 133 19.47 -26.64 18.46
C ALA A 133 19.98 -27.47 17.26
N ASP A 134 19.07 -28.08 16.50
CA ASP A 134 19.43 -28.90 15.35
C ASP A 134 19.36 -28.12 14.03
N GLU A 135 20.22 -28.46 13.09
CA GLU A 135 20.34 -27.79 11.78
C GLU A 135 19.08 -27.88 10.95
N SER A 136 18.40 -29.03 10.96
CA SER A 136 17.18 -29.22 10.16
C SER A 136 16.07 -28.26 10.60
N SER A 137 15.85 -28.11 11.91
CA SER A 137 14.87 -27.18 12.45
C SER A 137 15.27 -25.72 12.24
N ARG A 138 16.57 -25.38 12.32
CA ARG A 138 17.06 -24.05 11.95
C ARG A 138 16.74 -23.75 10.49
N ARG A 139 17.02 -24.68 9.60
CA ARG A 139 16.72 -24.51 8.17
C ARG A 139 15.21 -24.32 7.91
N ARG A 140 14.35 -25.09 8.61
CA ARG A 140 12.88 -24.90 8.52
C ARG A 140 12.45 -23.53 9.04
N LEU A 141 13.05 -23.02 10.12
CA LEU A 141 12.79 -21.68 10.63
C LEU A 141 13.09 -20.59 9.58
N PHE A 142 14.25 -20.65 8.93
CA PHE A 142 14.60 -19.70 7.88
C PHE A 142 13.75 -19.85 6.63
N ALA A 143 13.40 -21.08 6.24
CA ALA A 143 12.48 -21.34 5.13
C ALA A 143 11.08 -20.76 5.40
N PHE A 144 10.57 -20.93 6.62
CA PHE A 144 9.33 -20.33 7.06
C PHE A 144 9.41 -18.78 7.02
N ALA A 145 10.47 -18.21 7.59
CA ALA A 145 10.68 -16.76 7.57
C ALA A 145 10.64 -16.22 6.13
N LYS A 146 11.34 -16.87 5.21
CA LYS A 146 11.31 -16.53 3.79
C LYS A 146 9.93 -16.70 3.16
N ALA A 147 9.22 -17.76 3.49
CA ALA A 147 7.91 -18.06 2.91
C ALA A 147 6.86 -17.00 3.24
N VAL A 148 6.94 -16.38 4.43
CA VAL A 148 6.01 -15.33 4.86
C VAL A 148 6.63 -13.92 4.81
N ASP A 149 7.72 -13.74 4.08
CA ASP A 149 8.43 -12.48 3.85
C ASP A 149 8.88 -11.76 5.14
N ILE A 150 9.28 -12.54 6.17
CA ILE A 150 9.94 -12.00 7.37
C ILE A 150 11.31 -11.45 6.97
N GLU A 151 11.56 -10.18 7.30
CA GLU A 151 12.84 -9.54 6.99
C GLU A 151 13.90 -9.83 8.03
N MET A 152 13.49 -10.08 9.29
CA MET A 152 14.40 -10.25 10.41
C MET A 152 13.85 -11.19 11.49
N ILE A 153 14.67 -12.15 11.91
CA ILE A 153 14.44 -12.95 13.10
C ILE A 153 15.08 -12.25 14.29
N VAL A 154 14.33 -12.07 15.39
CA VAL A 154 14.81 -11.49 16.65
C VAL A 154 14.82 -12.55 17.73
N THR A 155 15.93 -12.69 18.47
CA THR A 155 16.08 -13.62 19.59
C THR A 155 16.89 -13.02 20.72
N SER A 156 16.57 -13.40 21.95
CA SER A 156 17.30 -12.97 23.16
C SER A 156 18.48 -13.89 23.53
N ALA A 157 18.54 -15.08 22.94
CA ALA A 157 19.59 -16.05 23.21
C ALA A 157 20.69 -15.96 22.14
N ALA A 158 21.94 -15.73 22.57
CA ALA A 158 23.10 -15.89 21.70
C ALA A 158 23.36 -17.40 21.48
N PRO A 159 23.08 -17.93 20.29
CA PRO A 159 23.23 -19.37 20.05
C PRO A 159 24.68 -19.76 19.85
N ALA A 160 25.01 -21.00 20.21
CA ALA A 160 26.34 -21.55 20.01
C ALA A 160 26.78 -21.68 18.54
N ALA A 161 25.85 -21.54 17.59
CA ALA A 161 26.04 -21.79 16.16
C ALA A 161 26.00 -20.51 15.29
N LEU A 162 26.59 -19.40 15.74
CA LEU A 162 26.57 -18.12 15.03
C LEU A 162 27.07 -18.19 13.57
N PRO A 163 28.17 -18.89 13.23
CA PRO A 163 28.61 -18.99 11.82
C PRO A 163 27.61 -19.72 10.92
N GLU A 164 26.93 -20.72 11.46
CA GLU A 164 25.86 -21.41 10.70
C GLU A 164 24.62 -20.54 10.49
N LEU A 165 24.23 -19.80 11.52
CA LEU A 165 23.11 -18.84 11.38
C LEU A 165 23.43 -17.75 10.36
N ASP A 166 24.68 -17.26 10.34
CA ASP A 166 25.12 -16.29 9.35
C ASP A 166 25.04 -16.85 7.92
N ARG A 167 25.47 -18.11 7.73
CA ARG A 167 25.33 -18.81 6.46
C ARG A 167 23.87 -18.94 6.03
N LEU A 168 22.97 -19.35 6.95
CA LEU A 168 21.52 -19.45 6.68
C LEU A 168 20.90 -18.08 6.41
N ALA A 169 21.30 -17.05 7.17
CA ALA A 169 20.87 -15.67 6.95
C ALA A 169 21.21 -15.20 5.53
N GLY A 170 22.40 -15.53 5.04
CA GLY A 170 22.83 -15.26 3.66
C GLY A 170 22.02 -16.05 2.64
N GLU A 171 21.85 -17.35 2.84
CA GLU A 171 21.15 -18.25 1.93
C GLU A 171 19.67 -17.88 1.75
N PHE A 172 18.96 -17.57 2.84
CA PHE A 172 17.53 -17.26 2.81
C PHE A 172 17.23 -15.76 2.61
N GLY A 173 18.25 -14.89 2.75
CA GLY A 173 18.06 -13.45 2.64
C GLY A 173 17.36 -12.82 3.86
N VAL A 174 17.39 -13.48 5.01
CA VAL A 174 16.75 -13.07 6.27
C VAL A 174 17.80 -12.58 7.25
N ASN A 175 17.59 -11.43 7.89
CA ASN A 175 18.51 -10.93 8.92
C ASN A 175 18.26 -11.63 10.27
N VAL A 176 19.27 -11.62 11.14
CA VAL A 176 19.14 -12.12 12.52
C VAL A 176 19.63 -11.05 13.47
N ALA A 177 18.79 -10.65 14.41
CA ALA A 177 19.11 -9.64 15.40
C ALA A 177 19.05 -10.24 16.82
N PHE A 178 20.07 -9.93 17.62
CA PHE A 178 20.18 -10.41 18.99
C PHE A 178 19.84 -9.32 19.99
N GLU A 179 19.06 -9.68 21.00
CA GLU A 179 18.79 -8.83 22.16
C GLU A 179 19.64 -9.22 23.35
N GLY A 180 20.04 -8.24 24.13
CA GLY A 180 20.78 -8.47 25.36
C GLY A 180 20.95 -7.20 26.17
N SER A 181 21.21 -7.38 27.48
CA SER A 181 21.39 -6.26 28.40
C SER A 181 22.75 -5.56 28.31
N ASN A 182 23.72 -6.19 27.64
CA ASN A 182 25.06 -5.63 27.51
C ASN A 182 25.47 -5.46 26.02
N PRO A 183 25.47 -4.21 25.51
CA PRO A 183 25.83 -3.91 24.12
C PRO A 183 27.25 -4.39 23.73
N ASN A 184 28.22 -4.30 24.64
CA ASN A 184 29.61 -4.75 24.34
C ASN A 184 29.67 -6.26 24.08
N THR A 185 29.01 -7.06 24.94
CA THR A 185 28.94 -8.51 24.75
C THR A 185 28.27 -8.88 23.43
N LEU A 186 27.17 -8.16 23.06
CA LEU A 186 26.53 -8.37 21.77
C LEU A 186 27.47 -8.08 20.61
N MET A 187 28.18 -6.96 20.65
CA MET A 187 29.10 -6.58 19.59
C MET A 187 30.27 -7.55 19.45
N SER A 188 30.87 -8.00 20.56
CA SER A 188 31.96 -8.98 20.53
C SER A 188 31.48 -10.32 19.94
N SER A 189 30.24 -10.74 20.22
CA SER A 189 29.72 -12.00 19.65
C SER A 189 29.46 -11.92 18.14
N LEU A 190 29.36 -10.73 17.58
CA LEU A 190 29.09 -10.50 16.16
C LEU A 190 30.35 -10.23 15.32
N GLU A 191 31.55 -10.26 15.94
CA GLU A 191 32.80 -10.07 15.22
C GLU A 191 32.98 -11.15 14.15
N GLY A 192 33.44 -10.75 12.97
CA GLY A 192 33.67 -11.66 11.84
C GLY A 192 32.43 -12.15 11.10
N LEU A 193 31.21 -11.84 11.58
CA LEU A 193 29.95 -12.22 10.92
C LEU A 193 29.52 -11.17 9.91
N SER A 194 28.69 -11.59 8.95
CA SER A 194 28.14 -10.70 7.91
C SER A 194 27.25 -9.59 8.48
N SER A 195 26.91 -8.60 7.65
CA SER A 195 26.01 -7.50 8.03
C SER A 195 24.56 -7.92 8.24
N ARG A 196 24.22 -9.18 7.93
CA ARG A 196 22.89 -9.75 8.22
C ARG A 196 22.70 -10.12 9.68
N MET A 197 23.81 -10.26 10.41
CA MET A 197 23.83 -10.53 11.85
C MET A 197 23.98 -9.21 12.59
N GLY A 198 23.05 -8.86 13.45
CA GLY A 198 23.05 -7.55 14.11
C GLY A 198 22.37 -7.54 15.47
N VAL A 199 22.06 -6.33 15.92
CA VAL A 199 21.50 -6.07 17.25
C VAL A 199 20.07 -5.55 17.12
N SER A 200 19.17 -6.11 17.94
CA SER A 200 17.88 -5.53 18.28
C SER A 200 18.04 -4.81 19.64
N ALA A 201 18.03 -3.49 19.62
CA ALA A 201 18.29 -2.70 20.83
C ALA A 201 17.04 -2.70 21.75
N ASP A 202 17.15 -3.32 22.91
CA ASP A 202 16.20 -3.22 24.02
C ASP A 202 16.70 -2.14 25.00
N THR A 203 16.25 -0.90 24.81
CA THR A 203 16.65 0.24 25.64
C THR A 203 16.19 0.10 27.09
N ALA A 204 15.13 -0.66 27.37
CA ALA A 204 14.70 -0.95 28.73
C ALA A 204 15.61 -1.95 29.43
N ALA A 205 16.07 -3.00 28.73
CA ALA A 205 17.05 -3.94 29.28
C ALA A 205 18.37 -3.22 29.59
N TRP A 206 18.81 -2.32 28.71
CA TRP A 206 20.02 -1.51 28.96
C TRP A 206 19.87 -0.59 30.17
N ALA A 207 18.72 0.07 30.31
CA ALA A 207 18.46 0.93 31.47
C ALA A 207 18.48 0.12 32.79
N ARG A 208 17.91 -1.09 32.80
CA ARG A 208 17.98 -2.00 33.96
C ARG A 208 19.41 -2.42 34.29
N ALA A 209 20.28 -2.51 33.30
CA ALA A 209 21.70 -2.79 33.44
C ALA A 209 22.56 -1.53 33.73
N GLY A 210 21.94 -0.37 33.94
CA GLY A 210 22.63 0.89 34.22
C GLY A 210 23.26 1.56 32.98
N ILE A 211 22.91 1.12 31.78
CA ILE A 211 23.48 1.64 30.52
C ILE A 211 22.50 2.67 29.95
N LYS A 212 22.98 3.88 29.69
CA LYS A 212 22.20 4.93 29.04
C LYS A 212 21.94 4.54 27.58
N ALA A 213 20.71 4.74 27.10
CA ALA A 213 20.30 4.39 25.74
C ALA A 213 21.25 4.97 24.68
N GLY A 214 21.64 6.23 24.79
CA GLY A 214 22.57 6.87 23.85
C GLY A 214 23.95 6.22 23.84
N ASP A 215 24.48 5.80 25.00
CA ASP A 215 25.76 5.10 25.06
C ASP A 215 25.68 3.72 24.40
N GLY A 216 24.60 2.96 24.70
CA GLY A 216 24.33 1.69 24.06
C GLY A 216 24.18 1.81 22.54
N LEU A 217 23.43 2.82 22.07
CA LEU A 217 23.25 3.06 20.62
C LEU A 217 24.57 3.35 19.92
N ARG A 218 25.45 4.17 20.50
CA ARG A 218 26.78 4.44 19.90
C ARG A 218 27.59 3.16 19.72
N LEU A 219 27.55 2.27 20.70
CA LEU A 219 28.26 0.99 20.63
C LEU A 219 27.73 0.09 19.51
N VAL A 220 26.42 -0.03 19.36
CA VAL A 220 25.81 -0.99 18.42
C VAL A 220 25.46 -0.40 17.06
N ASN A 221 25.63 0.90 16.83
CA ASN A 221 25.12 1.59 15.64
C ASN A 221 25.49 0.92 14.31
N ALA A 222 26.72 0.42 14.18
CA ALA A 222 27.18 -0.26 12.97
C ALA A 222 26.46 -1.60 12.69
N ARG A 223 25.87 -2.21 13.72
CA ARG A 223 25.17 -3.49 13.68
C ARG A 223 23.70 -3.40 14.07
N LEU A 224 23.17 -2.18 14.31
CA LEU A 224 21.79 -1.98 14.71
C LEU A 224 20.84 -2.33 13.57
N LEU A 225 19.92 -3.26 13.80
CA LEU A 225 18.91 -3.72 12.84
C LEU A 225 17.49 -3.36 13.30
N SER A 226 17.23 -3.37 14.62
CA SER A 226 15.95 -2.91 15.17
C SER A 226 16.14 -2.19 16.49
N LEU A 227 15.15 -1.37 16.84
CA LEU A 227 15.14 -0.53 18.04
C LEU A 227 13.76 -0.64 18.70
N GLY A 228 13.71 -1.26 19.88
CA GLY A 228 12.53 -1.30 20.73
C GLY A 228 12.43 -0.01 21.57
N LEU A 229 11.39 0.77 21.33
CA LEU A 229 11.06 1.92 22.16
C LEU A 229 10.13 1.47 23.29
N THR A 230 10.55 1.66 24.51
CA THR A 230 9.78 1.31 25.70
C THR A 230 9.58 2.52 26.59
N ASP A 231 8.63 2.45 27.51
CA ASP A 231 8.30 3.54 28.45
C ASP A 231 9.39 3.82 29.50
N ALA A 232 10.52 3.11 29.45
CA ALA A 232 11.55 3.18 30.48
C ALA A 232 12.49 4.39 30.33
N ALA A 233 12.74 5.03 31.42
CA ALA A 233 13.76 6.01 31.87
C ALA A 233 14.39 7.02 30.91
N ALA A 234 14.65 6.73 29.65
CA ALA A 234 15.00 7.72 28.63
C ALA A 234 13.80 7.87 27.70
N GLY A 235 13.20 9.03 27.62
CA GLY A 235 12.06 9.24 26.73
C GLY A 235 12.37 8.73 25.33
N PRO A 236 11.45 7.99 24.66
CA PRO A 236 11.64 7.44 23.33
C PRO A 236 12.14 8.46 22.31
N GLU A 237 11.77 9.71 22.52
CA GLU A 237 12.21 10.90 21.79
C GLU A 237 13.74 11.07 21.82
N GLN A 238 14.31 11.03 23.02
CA GLN A 238 15.77 11.18 23.19
C GLN A 238 16.54 10.06 22.49
N VAL A 239 16.01 8.84 22.52
CA VAL A 239 16.59 7.67 21.86
C VAL A 239 16.60 7.85 20.34
N LEU A 240 15.49 8.30 19.75
CA LEU A 240 15.40 8.56 18.31
C LEU A 240 16.25 9.74 17.86
N LEU A 241 16.33 10.80 18.66
CA LEU A 241 17.22 11.94 18.39
C LEU A 241 18.70 11.52 18.40
N GLU A 242 19.09 10.68 19.36
CA GLU A 242 20.46 10.17 19.40
C GLU A 242 20.76 9.26 18.20
N TRP A 243 19.83 8.37 17.83
CA TRP A 243 19.98 7.58 16.62
C TRP A 243 20.09 8.46 15.36
N ALA A 244 19.27 9.49 15.24
CA ALA A 244 19.33 10.40 14.09
C ALA A 244 20.65 11.18 14.00
N ARG A 245 21.23 11.55 15.14
CA ARG A 245 22.57 12.16 15.19
C ARG A 245 23.67 11.22 14.73
N LEU A 246 23.55 9.93 15.08
CA LEU A 246 24.52 8.89 14.67
C LEU A 246 24.36 8.50 13.19
N ASN A 247 23.20 8.74 12.60
CA ASN A 247 22.86 8.38 11.23
C ASN A 247 22.35 9.60 10.44
N PRO A 248 23.20 10.61 10.20
CA PRO A 248 22.79 11.79 9.46
C PRO A 248 22.34 11.39 8.04
N LEU A 249 21.26 11.99 7.58
CA LEU A 249 20.82 11.79 6.20
C LEU A 249 21.95 12.20 5.24
N PRO A 250 22.23 11.39 4.20
CA PRO A 250 23.19 11.78 3.18
C PRO A 250 22.74 13.12 2.58
N ALA A 251 23.69 14.04 2.42
CA ALA A 251 23.43 15.30 1.74
C ALA A 251 22.74 15.02 0.39
N PRO A 252 21.72 15.81 -0.01
CA PRO A 252 21.16 15.66 -1.34
C PRO A 252 22.29 15.86 -2.35
N PRO A 253 22.36 15.05 -3.40
CA PRO A 253 23.34 15.29 -4.45
C PRO A 253 23.16 16.74 -4.95
N PRO A 254 24.24 17.45 -5.29
CA PRO A 254 24.13 18.77 -5.88
C PRO A 254 23.19 18.68 -7.08
N ILE A 255 22.29 19.64 -7.20
CA ILE A 255 21.35 19.73 -8.32
C ILE A 255 22.18 20.12 -9.54
N THR A 256 22.82 19.14 -10.16
CA THR A 256 23.37 19.28 -11.51
C THR A 256 22.24 18.93 -12.47
N CYS A 257 21.81 19.94 -13.21
CA CYS A 257 20.85 19.78 -14.29
C CYS A 257 21.44 18.81 -15.32
N GLY A 258 20.90 17.58 -15.41
CA GLY A 258 21.29 16.63 -16.45
C GLY A 258 21.17 15.15 -16.12
N ASP A 259 21.36 14.73 -14.90
CA ASP A 259 21.29 13.30 -14.58
C ASP A 259 20.56 13.03 -13.25
N CYS A 260 19.26 12.77 -13.35
CA CYS A 260 18.43 12.41 -12.20
C CYS A 260 18.53 10.93 -11.83
N SER A 261 19.45 10.19 -12.41
CA SER A 261 19.60 8.73 -12.25
C SER A 261 20.61 8.32 -11.19
N ALA A 262 21.31 9.25 -10.52
CA ALA A 262 22.24 8.90 -9.46
C ALA A 262 21.50 8.19 -8.33
N PRO A 263 21.84 6.92 -8.01
CA PRO A 263 21.21 6.20 -6.92
C PRO A 263 21.50 6.96 -5.62
N ARG A 264 20.46 7.31 -4.86
CA ARG A 264 20.68 7.76 -3.47
C ARG A 264 21.38 6.65 -2.74
N ALA A 265 22.41 6.99 -1.96
CA ALA A 265 22.99 6.05 -1.03
C ALA A 265 21.85 5.38 -0.25
N ALA A 266 21.80 4.05 -0.30
CA ALA A 266 20.75 3.28 0.34
C ALA A 266 20.84 3.55 1.85
N VAL A 267 19.85 4.23 2.40
CA VAL A 267 19.72 4.37 3.84
C VAL A 267 19.43 2.97 4.39
N ARG A 268 20.26 2.50 5.30
CA ARG A 268 20.07 1.19 5.94
C ARG A 268 18.75 1.23 6.70
N PRO A 269 17.78 0.35 6.39
CA PRO A 269 16.49 0.38 7.06
C PRO A 269 16.64 -0.01 8.52
N LEU A 270 16.10 0.81 9.43
CA LEU A 270 15.96 0.49 10.85
C LEU A 270 14.51 0.19 11.15
N PHE A 271 14.27 -0.93 11.79
CA PHE A 271 12.95 -1.26 12.28
C PHE A 271 12.76 -0.74 13.71
N VAL A 272 11.70 0.05 13.92
CA VAL A 272 11.38 0.63 15.23
C VAL A 272 10.07 0.03 15.72
N THR A 273 10.13 -0.68 16.86
CA THR A 273 8.93 -1.20 17.52
C THR A 273 8.43 -0.23 18.60
N ILE A 274 7.14 0.04 18.57
CA ILE A 274 6.45 0.85 19.57
C ILE A 274 5.63 -0.07 20.47
N PRO A 275 5.75 0.03 21.81
CA PRO A 275 4.83 -0.66 22.71
C PRO A 275 3.46 0.00 22.64
N VAL A 276 2.41 -0.80 22.61
CA VAL A 276 1.06 -0.26 22.83
C VAL A 276 0.78 -0.29 24.34
N SER A 277 1.13 0.78 25.03
CA SER A 277 0.44 1.14 26.26
C SER A 277 -0.94 1.70 25.89
N SER A 278 -1.91 1.66 26.79
CA SER A 278 -3.31 2.04 26.54
C SER A 278 -3.54 3.45 25.92
N GLY A 279 -2.53 4.26 25.76
CA GLY A 279 -2.58 5.55 25.07
C GLY A 279 -1.65 5.68 23.87
N ALA A 280 -0.73 4.73 23.65
CA ALA A 280 0.28 4.86 22.58
C ALA A 280 -0.34 4.65 21.18
N ALA A 281 -1.31 3.75 21.07
CA ALA A 281 -2.07 3.54 19.83
C ALA A 281 -2.91 4.77 19.46
N GLU A 282 -3.57 5.36 20.45
CA GLU A 282 -4.34 6.61 20.28
C GLU A 282 -3.42 7.79 19.98
N ALA A 283 -2.27 7.87 20.63
CA ALA A 283 -1.29 8.90 20.39
C ALA A 283 -0.63 8.75 19.00
N PHE A 284 -0.36 7.53 18.52
CA PHE A 284 0.08 7.28 17.17
C PHE A 284 -0.99 7.69 16.16
N ALA A 285 -2.22 7.24 16.34
CA ALA A 285 -3.35 7.64 15.53
C ALA A 285 -3.58 9.16 15.56
N LYS A 286 -3.36 9.84 16.68
CA LYS A 286 -3.49 11.29 16.84
C LYS A 286 -2.34 12.06 16.22
N ALA A 287 -1.10 11.57 16.29
CA ALA A 287 0.07 12.20 15.68
C ALA A 287 0.13 12.00 14.16
N ALA A 288 -0.47 10.94 13.64
CA ALA A 288 -0.70 10.75 12.21
C ALA A 288 -1.84 11.64 11.66
N ARG A 289 -2.46 12.52 12.49
CA ARG A 289 -3.55 13.42 12.09
C ARG A 289 -3.04 14.79 11.70
N PRO A 290 -3.65 15.43 10.69
CA PRO A 290 -3.64 16.89 10.59
C PRO A 290 -4.43 17.49 11.75
N ALA A 291 -4.10 18.72 12.12
CA ALA A 291 -4.50 19.39 13.37
C ALA A 291 -6.01 19.64 13.58
N GLU A 292 -6.90 19.20 12.73
CA GLU A 292 -8.34 19.49 12.83
C GLU A 292 -9.25 18.26 12.68
N GLY A 293 -9.90 17.92 13.78
CA GLY A 293 -11.26 17.34 13.74
C GLY A 293 -11.43 15.85 13.45
N TYR A 294 -10.42 14.97 13.58
CA TYR A 294 -10.57 13.53 13.34
C TYR A 294 -10.89 12.72 14.59
N GLN A 295 -11.89 11.83 14.47
CA GLN A 295 -12.17 10.83 15.50
C GLN A 295 -11.37 9.55 15.22
N VAL A 296 -10.87 8.92 16.27
CA VAL A 296 -10.23 7.59 16.21
C VAL A 296 -11.29 6.57 15.82
N VAL A 297 -11.01 5.82 14.75
CA VAL A 297 -11.86 4.69 14.39
C VAL A 297 -11.65 3.58 15.41
N GLN A 298 -12.69 3.22 16.11
CA GLN A 298 -12.70 1.97 16.88
C GLN A 298 -12.85 0.81 15.91
N ILE A 299 -11.95 -0.16 16.01
CA ILE A 299 -12.06 -1.40 15.24
C ILE A 299 -13.25 -2.17 15.82
N SER A 300 -14.38 -2.13 15.14
CA SER A 300 -15.63 -2.61 15.69
C SER A 300 -15.92 -4.09 15.44
N LYS A 301 -15.17 -4.79 14.58
CA LYS A 301 -15.43 -6.22 14.30
C LYS A 301 -14.16 -6.99 13.99
N LYS A 302 -14.06 -8.19 14.54
CA LYS A 302 -13.09 -9.21 14.16
C LYS A 302 -13.44 -9.71 12.76
N THR A 303 -12.49 -9.63 11.86
CA THR A 303 -12.59 -10.29 10.55
C THR A 303 -11.84 -11.61 10.65
N PRO A 304 -12.47 -12.75 10.32
CA PRO A 304 -11.77 -14.04 10.28
C PRO A 304 -10.59 -14.00 9.32
N ILE A 305 -9.59 -14.86 9.51
CA ILE A 305 -8.57 -15.06 8.48
C ILE A 305 -9.29 -15.47 7.21
N SER A 306 -9.10 -14.68 6.15
CA SER A 306 -9.66 -14.99 4.84
C SER A 306 -9.02 -16.28 4.33
N ASP A 307 -9.84 -17.24 3.92
CA ASP A 307 -9.41 -18.45 3.22
C ASP A 307 -9.40 -18.24 1.68
N GLY A 308 -9.44 -16.98 1.25
CA GLY A 308 -9.60 -16.61 -0.15
C GLY A 308 -11.06 -16.69 -0.63
N ARG A 309 -12.00 -16.98 0.29
CA ARG A 309 -13.42 -16.93 -0.01
C ARG A 309 -13.98 -15.53 0.22
N PRO A 310 -14.98 -15.11 -0.53
CA PRO A 310 -15.55 -13.79 -0.38
C PRO A 310 -16.12 -13.57 1.01
N GLY A 311 -15.89 -12.40 1.52
CA GLY A 311 -16.56 -11.91 2.73
C GLY A 311 -18.09 -11.82 2.50
N PRO A 312 -18.87 -11.62 3.58
CA PRO A 312 -20.31 -11.50 3.45
C PRO A 312 -20.67 -10.34 2.51
N VAL A 313 -21.64 -10.60 1.66
CA VAL A 313 -22.19 -9.59 0.74
C VAL A 313 -22.53 -8.32 1.51
N SER A 314 -21.93 -7.23 1.12
CA SER A 314 -22.34 -5.92 1.60
C SER A 314 -23.68 -5.57 0.94
N ALA A 315 -24.74 -5.60 1.71
CA ALA A 315 -26.08 -5.22 1.26
C ALA A 315 -26.24 -3.70 1.13
N GLY A 316 -25.32 -3.03 0.51
CA GLY A 316 -25.25 -1.58 0.35
C GLY A 316 -23.94 -1.05 0.93
N SER A 317 -23.31 -0.15 0.21
CA SER A 317 -22.18 0.58 0.75
C SER A 317 -22.60 1.24 2.04
N PRO A 318 -21.96 0.95 3.17
CA PRO A 318 -22.11 1.85 4.29
C PRO A 318 -21.64 3.22 3.80
N ASN A 319 -22.45 4.25 4.03
CA ASN A 319 -22.01 5.63 3.87
C ASN A 319 -20.63 5.76 4.50
N VAL A 320 -19.67 6.09 3.70
CA VAL A 320 -18.31 5.61 3.78
C VAL A 320 -17.45 6.30 4.80
N SER A 321 -18.00 7.26 5.51
CA SER A 321 -17.22 8.09 6.41
C SER A 321 -16.40 7.32 7.44
N ASP A 322 -16.79 6.09 7.81
CA ASP A 322 -16.19 5.39 8.95
C ASP A 322 -15.90 3.88 8.76
N GLY A 323 -16.00 3.35 7.57
CA GLY A 323 -15.95 1.92 7.25
C GLY A 323 -14.62 1.18 7.48
N GLY A 324 -13.97 1.36 8.63
CA GLY A 324 -12.75 0.59 8.95
C GLY A 324 -11.49 1.04 8.21
N ILE A 325 -11.48 2.22 7.58
CA ILE A 325 -10.30 2.78 6.92
C ILE A 325 -9.31 3.24 8.00
N PRO A 326 -8.03 2.78 7.98
CA PRO A 326 -7.00 3.25 8.89
C PRO A 326 -6.85 4.78 8.85
N THR A 327 -6.57 5.38 10.00
CA THR A 327 -6.48 6.85 10.13
C THR A 327 -5.47 7.46 9.16
N LEU A 328 -4.31 6.83 8.99
CA LEU A 328 -3.28 7.29 8.06
C LEU A 328 -3.76 7.26 6.62
N ASP A 329 -4.44 6.19 6.22
CA ASP A 329 -4.99 6.05 4.87
C ASP A 329 -6.06 7.11 4.58
N ARG A 330 -6.93 7.41 5.55
CA ARG A 330 -7.90 8.52 5.43
C ARG A 330 -7.23 9.86 5.21
N TRP A 331 -6.20 10.12 6.00
CA TRP A 331 -5.42 11.34 5.85
C TRP A 331 -4.78 11.43 4.47
N MET A 332 -4.13 10.36 4.00
CA MET A 332 -3.53 10.31 2.68
C MET A 332 -4.56 10.56 1.57
N ILE A 333 -5.72 9.89 1.64
CA ILE A 333 -6.80 10.06 0.65
C ILE A 333 -7.34 11.49 0.66
N ARG A 334 -7.54 12.07 1.85
CA ARG A 334 -8.02 13.45 1.98
C ARG A 334 -7.05 14.46 1.39
N ASP A 335 -5.77 14.33 1.69
CA ASP A 335 -4.74 15.25 1.19
C ASP A 335 -4.49 15.10 -0.31
N SER A 336 -4.67 13.88 -0.81
CA SER A 336 -4.51 13.57 -2.23
C SER A 336 -5.76 13.87 -3.05
N SER A 337 -6.92 14.07 -2.41
CA SER A 337 -8.18 14.33 -3.12
C SER A 337 -8.12 15.62 -3.92
N PRO A 338 -8.44 15.58 -5.23
CA PRO A 338 -8.50 16.78 -6.06
C PRO A 338 -9.42 17.85 -5.48
N ARG A 339 -9.00 19.10 -5.56
CA ARG A 339 -9.77 20.26 -5.06
C ARG A 339 -10.35 21.11 -6.18
N GLN A 340 -9.98 20.81 -7.41
CA GLN A 340 -10.43 21.52 -8.61
C GLN A 340 -10.80 20.52 -9.69
N VAL A 341 -11.77 20.86 -10.51
CA VAL A 341 -12.11 20.12 -11.72
C VAL A 341 -11.01 20.24 -12.76
N ILE A 342 -10.82 19.22 -13.60
CA ILE A 342 -9.94 19.31 -14.77
C ILE A 342 -10.62 20.18 -15.84
N VAL A 343 -11.92 19.94 -16.05
CA VAL A 343 -12.77 20.74 -16.91
C VAL A 343 -14.07 21.09 -16.19
N LYS A 344 -14.65 22.25 -16.51
CA LYS A 344 -15.94 22.65 -15.94
C LYS A 344 -17.04 21.68 -16.40
N PRO A 345 -17.86 21.11 -15.49
CA PRO A 345 -19.00 20.28 -15.86
C PRO A 345 -19.98 21.03 -16.76
N LYS A 346 -20.47 20.38 -17.80
CA LYS A 346 -21.45 20.95 -18.75
C LYS A 346 -22.85 21.07 -18.12
N LYS A 347 -23.14 20.26 -17.09
CA LYS A 347 -24.40 20.25 -16.31
C LYS A 347 -24.15 19.57 -14.96
N ALA A 348 -25.13 19.56 -14.07
CA ALA A 348 -25.09 18.72 -12.87
C ALA A 348 -25.00 17.24 -13.28
N ARG A 349 -24.10 16.48 -12.66
CA ARG A 349 -23.76 15.10 -13.03
C ARG A 349 -24.06 14.14 -11.89
N LYS A 350 -24.62 12.98 -12.22
CA LYS A 350 -24.88 11.87 -11.30
C LYS A 350 -24.03 10.66 -11.65
N LEU A 351 -23.16 10.24 -10.73
CA LEU A 351 -22.32 9.06 -10.84
C LEU A 351 -22.86 7.97 -9.91
N LEU A 352 -23.40 6.88 -10.47
CA LEU A 352 -23.76 5.70 -9.67
C LEU A 352 -22.49 4.90 -9.38
N VAL A 353 -22.18 4.70 -8.11
CA VAL A 353 -21.07 3.88 -7.65
C VAL A 353 -21.59 2.53 -7.16
N ILE A 354 -21.08 1.46 -7.75
CA ILE A 354 -21.36 0.07 -7.36
C ILE A 354 -20.06 -0.55 -6.86
N ASP A 355 -20.09 -1.08 -5.64
CA ASP A 355 -18.97 -1.74 -4.97
C ASP A 355 -19.35 -3.16 -4.51
N LEU A 356 -20.31 -3.75 -5.18
CA LEU A 356 -20.87 -5.03 -4.83
C LEU A 356 -19.85 -6.17 -4.98
N CYS A 357 -19.73 -6.98 -3.93
CA CYS A 357 -19.01 -8.23 -3.95
C CYS A 357 -19.98 -9.35 -3.56
N PRO A 358 -20.67 -10.00 -4.53
CA PRO A 358 -21.62 -11.06 -4.25
C PRO A 358 -20.91 -12.33 -3.76
N GLN A 359 -21.67 -13.27 -3.20
CA GLN A 359 -21.16 -14.56 -2.79
C GLN A 359 -20.46 -15.26 -3.97
N GLY A 360 -19.23 -15.71 -3.76
CA GLY A 360 -18.36 -16.24 -4.82
C GLY A 360 -17.37 -15.21 -5.41
N GLY A 361 -17.47 -13.91 -5.04
CA GLY A 361 -16.50 -12.88 -5.38
C GLY A 361 -15.41 -12.71 -4.32
N PHE A 362 -14.44 -11.84 -4.59
CA PHE A 362 -13.39 -11.45 -3.65
C PHE A 362 -13.61 -10.01 -3.19
N PHE A 363 -13.73 -9.80 -1.86
CA PHE A 363 -13.89 -8.46 -1.30
C PHE A 363 -12.55 -7.76 -1.14
N HIS A 364 -12.33 -6.72 -1.90
CA HIS A 364 -11.13 -5.88 -1.77
C HIS A 364 -11.25 -4.91 -0.61
N ARG A 365 -10.32 -4.97 0.35
CA ARG A 365 -10.31 -4.05 1.51
C ARG A 365 -10.13 -2.58 1.13
N THR A 366 -9.71 -2.30 -0.09
CA THR A 366 -9.59 -0.95 -0.63
C THR A 366 -10.90 -0.37 -1.15
N ILE A 367 -11.97 -1.15 -1.21
CA ILE A 367 -13.31 -0.64 -1.59
C ILE A 367 -13.73 0.57 -0.75
N PRO A 368 -13.68 0.54 0.59
CA PRO A 368 -14.00 1.71 1.40
C PRO A 368 -13.07 2.91 1.14
N HIS A 369 -11.79 2.66 0.84
CA HIS A 369 -10.82 3.72 0.51
C HIS A 369 -11.19 4.44 -0.79
N ALA A 370 -11.54 3.67 -1.81
CA ALA A 370 -11.99 4.22 -3.09
C ALA A 370 -13.30 5.00 -2.93
N ASN A 371 -14.25 4.48 -2.15
CA ASN A 371 -15.51 5.16 -1.86
C ASN A 371 -15.26 6.52 -1.17
N LEU A 372 -14.40 6.55 -0.13
CA LEU A 372 -14.01 7.80 0.52
C LEU A 372 -13.34 8.77 -0.46
N GLY A 373 -12.47 8.27 -1.33
CA GLY A 373 -11.82 9.07 -2.37
C GLY A 373 -12.84 9.69 -3.33
N LEU A 374 -13.82 8.93 -3.78
CA LEU A 374 -14.90 9.38 -4.67
C LEU A 374 -15.82 10.42 -3.99
N GLU A 375 -16.19 10.18 -2.73
CA GLU A 375 -17.00 11.11 -1.93
C GLU A 375 -16.28 12.45 -1.76
N LEU A 376 -15.02 12.42 -1.34
CA LEU A 376 -14.21 13.63 -1.17
C LEU A 376 -13.98 14.36 -2.50
N MET A 377 -13.73 13.61 -3.56
CA MET A 377 -13.56 14.16 -4.91
C MET A 377 -14.82 14.88 -5.37
N ALA A 378 -15.98 14.25 -5.22
CA ALA A 378 -17.28 14.85 -5.52
C ALA A 378 -17.51 16.14 -4.72
N LYS A 379 -17.31 16.07 -3.39
CA LYS A 379 -17.50 17.20 -2.47
C LYS A 379 -16.54 18.36 -2.74
N ASN A 380 -15.28 18.06 -2.97
CA ASN A 380 -14.25 19.10 -3.12
C ASN A 380 -14.32 19.82 -4.45
N THR A 381 -14.71 19.10 -5.52
CA THR A 381 -14.67 19.64 -6.89
C THR A 381 -16.04 20.06 -7.41
N GLY A 382 -17.12 19.48 -6.89
CA GLY A 382 -18.45 19.65 -7.47
C GLY A 382 -18.59 19.10 -8.89
N ALA A 383 -17.65 18.24 -9.34
CA ALA A 383 -17.68 17.67 -10.68
C ALA A 383 -18.86 16.73 -10.90
N PHE A 384 -19.32 16.07 -9.86
CA PHE A 384 -20.43 15.11 -9.87
C PHE A 384 -21.04 14.93 -8.48
N GLU A 385 -22.23 14.37 -8.43
CA GLU A 385 -22.83 13.78 -7.23
C GLU A 385 -22.50 12.28 -7.21
N ALA A 386 -21.84 11.78 -6.17
CA ALA A 386 -21.57 10.36 -5.99
C ALA A 386 -22.77 9.68 -5.30
N ILE A 387 -23.37 8.70 -5.97
CA ILE A 387 -24.53 7.95 -5.48
C ILE A 387 -24.12 6.50 -5.29
N PHE A 388 -23.93 6.10 -4.03
CA PHE A 388 -23.53 4.71 -3.68
C PHE A 388 -24.77 3.84 -3.54
N ASN A 389 -24.94 2.88 -4.46
CA ASN A 389 -26.09 1.99 -4.42
C ASN A 389 -25.79 0.66 -5.14
N ASN A 390 -25.90 -0.44 -4.42
CA ASN A 390 -25.65 -1.80 -4.92
C ASN A 390 -26.89 -2.54 -5.43
N ASP A 391 -28.04 -1.86 -5.52
CA ASP A 391 -29.23 -2.44 -6.16
C ASP A 391 -29.01 -2.49 -7.69
N LEU A 392 -28.75 -3.69 -8.21
CA LEU A 392 -28.48 -3.93 -9.63
C LEU A 392 -29.67 -3.61 -10.54
N ASP A 393 -30.88 -3.50 -10.01
CA ASP A 393 -32.03 -3.04 -10.79
C ASP A 393 -31.82 -1.61 -11.32
N ASN A 394 -30.92 -0.84 -10.71
CA ASN A 394 -30.53 0.47 -11.24
C ASN A 394 -29.77 0.39 -12.58
N LEU A 395 -29.22 -0.78 -12.92
CA LEU A 395 -28.55 -1.01 -14.20
C LEU A 395 -29.50 -1.47 -15.31
N LYS A 396 -30.73 -1.86 -14.95
CA LYS A 396 -31.73 -2.25 -15.95
C LYS A 396 -32.21 -1.06 -16.76
N TYR A 397 -32.42 -1.27 -18.05
CA TYR A 397 -32.92 -0.24 -18.94
C TYR A 397 -34.48 -0.15 -18.83
N PRO A 398 -35.13 1.04 -18.79
CA PRO A 398 -34.52 2.37 -18.91
C PRO A 398 -34.06 3.03 -17.60
N LYS A 399 -34.21 2.36 -16.44
CA LYS A 399 -33.95 2.93 -15.11
C LYS A 399 -32.51 3.50 -14.99
N ILE A 400 -31.52 2.84 -15.62
CA ILE A 400 -30.13 3.28 -15.64
C ILE A 400 -29.93 4.71 -16.19
N LYS A 401 -30.81 5.19 -17.05
CA LYS A 401 -30.72 6.53 -17.70
C LYS A 401 -30.85 7.71 -16.74
N GLN A 402 -31.22 7.48 -15.49
CA GLN A 402 -31.22 8.52 -14.45
C GLN A 402 -29.80 8.95 -14.03
N TYR A 403 -28.77 8.16 -14.38
CA TYR A 403 -27.37 8.45 -14.09
C TYR A 403 -26.65 8.90 -15.36
N ASP A 404 -25.62 9.76 -15.20
CA ASP A 404 -24.77 10.22 -16.30
C ASP A 404 -23.62 9.27 -16.57
N ALA A 405 -23.15 8.56 -15.53
CA ALA A 405 -22.19 7.48 -15.65
C ALA A 405 -22.31 6.46 -14.49
N ILE A 406 -21.76 5.28 -14.71
CA ILE A 406 -21.64 4.19 -13.75
C ILE A 406 -20.17 4.03 -13.38
N PHE A 407 -19.87 3.85 -12.11
CA PHE A 407 -18.53 3.57 -11.60
C PHE A 407 -18.53 2.21 -10.86
N LEU A 408 -17.76 1.26 -11.36
CA LEU A 408 -17.58 -0.04 -10.72
C LEU A 408 -16.31 -0.02 -9.85
N ASN A 409 -16.49 -0.07 -8.54
CA ASN A 409 -15.41 -0.03 -7.58
C ASN A 409 -15.02 -1.44 -7.15
N SER A 410 -14.00 -2.01 -7.80
CA SER A 410 -13.43 -3.32 -7.45
C SER A 410 -14.48 -4.44 -7.34
N VAL A 411 -15.48 -4.39 -8.20
CA VAL A 411 -16.56 -5.38 -8.26
C VAL A 411 -16.01 -6.73 -8.73
N VAL A 412 -16.21 -7.79 -7.95
CA VAL A 412 -15.72 -9.14 -8.26
C VAL A 412 -16.82 -10.17 -8.02
N GLY A 413 -16.91 -11.15 -8.89
CA GLY A 413 -17.86 -12.27 -8.78
C GLY A 413 -19.03 -12.17 -9.76
N PRO A 414 -20.03 -13.04 -9.65
CA PRO A 414 -21.11 -13.19 -10.62
C PRO A 414 -22.18 -12.07 -10.48
N VAL A 415 -21.80 -10.84 -10.81
CA VAL A 415 -22.65 -9.64 -10.67
C VAL A 415 -23.68 -9.56 -11.79
N PHE A 416 -23.32 -10.01 -12.99
CA PHE A 416 -24.16 -9.89 -14.20
C PHE A 416 -24.86 -11.21 -14.57
N SER A 417 -25.26 -12.00 -13.58
CA SER A 417 -26.04 -13.23 -13.80
C SER A 417 -27.46 -12.99 -14.31
N ASP A 418 -28.02 -11.79 -14.06
CA ASP A 418 -29.31 -11.36 -14.64
C ASP A 418 -29.05 -10.73 -16.02
N PRO A 419 -29.56 -11.33 -17.13
CA PRO A 419 -29.40 -10.80 -18.48
C PRO A 419 -29.92 -9.36 -18.66
N ASP A 420 -30.94 -8.96 -17.93
CA ASP A 420 -31.50 -7.60 -18.04
C ASP A 420 -30.54 -6.56 -17.47
N VAL A 421 -29.74 -6.92 -16.48
CA VAL A 421 -28.73 -6.04 -15.89
C VAL A 421 -27.60 -5.79 -16.88
N ILE A 422 -27.00 -6.85 -17.45
CA ILE A 422 -25.89 -6.69 -18.40
C ILE A 422 -26.33 -6.08 -19.72
N ASN A 423 -27.49 -6.49 -20.25
CA ASN A 423 -28.04 -5.91 -21.46
C ASN A 423 -28.42 -4.45 -21.27
N GLY A 424 -28.95 -4.10 -20.09
CA GLY A 424 -29.26 -2.72 -19.72
C GLY A 424 -28.01 -1.85 -19.71
N LEU A 425 -26.93 -2.32 -19.09
CA LEU A 425 -25.63 -1.63 -19.03
C LEU A 425 -25.02 -1.46 -20.43
N ILE A 426 -24.96 -2.54 -21.23
CA ILE A 426 -24.42 -2.50 -22.59
C ILE A 426 -25.19 -1.52 -23.46
N ARG A 427 -26.50 -1.59 -23.43
CA ARG A 427 -27.38 -0.67 -24.19
C ARG A 427 -27.18 0.77 -23.76
N TYR A 428 -27.13 1.03 -22.45
CA TYR A 428 -26.91 2.36 -21.90
C TYR A 428 -25.60 2.98 -22.40
N VAL A 429 -24.49 2.23 -22.35
CA VAL A 429 -23.20 2.74 -22.82
C VAL A 429 -23.25 2.96 -24.34
N ARG A 430 -23.80 2.01 -25.14
CA ARG A 430 -23.93 2.19 -26.59
C ARG A 430 -24.72 3.43 -26.99
N GLU A 431 -25.73 3.80 -26.20
CA GLU A 431 -26.58 4.98 -26.45
C GLU A 431 -25.95 6.31 -25.97
N GLY A 432 -24.74 6.30 -25.37
CA GLY A 432 -24.01 7.52 -24.98
C GLY A 432 -23.71 7.64 -23.49
N GLY A 433 -24.11 6.67 -22.67
CA GLY A 433 -23.79 6.62 -21.25
C GLY A 433 -22.31 6.36 -21.00
N GLY A 434 -21.85 6.60 -19.77
CA GLY A 434 -20.48 6.41 -19.35
C GLY A 434 -20.29 5.23 -18.41
N LEU A 435 -19.16 4.53 -18.54
CA LEU A 435 -18.74 3.46 -17.65
C LEU A 435 -17.29 3.69 -17.21
N ALA A 436 -17.06 3.81 -15.91
CA ALA A 436 -15.75 3.76 -15.30
C ALA A 436 -15.63 2.49 -14.44
N ALA A 437 -14.45 1.91 -14.42
CA ALA A 437 -14.18 0.74 -13.60
C ALA A 437 -12.75 0.78 -13.03
N ILE A 438 -12.58 0.28 -11.81
CA ILE A 438 -11.26 0.11 -11.22
C ILE A 438 -11.03 -1.34 -10.78
N HIS A 439 -9.76 -1.73 -10.81
CA HIS A 439 -9.17 -2.93 -10.24
C HIS A 439 -10.00 -4.20 -10.46
N GLY A 440 -10.55 -4.79 -9.38
CA GLY A 440 -11.28 -6.05 -9.38
C GLY A 440 -12.43 -6.13 -10.37
N SER A 441 -12.90 -4.98 -10.89
CA SER A 441 -14.01 -4.95 -11.83
C SER A 441 -13.73 -5.66 -13.16
N THR A 442 -12.47 -5.90 -13.51
CA THR A 442 -12.09 -6.73 -14.66
C THR A 442 -12.24 -8.25 -14.39
N PHE A 443 -12.56 -8.62 -13.15
CA PHE A 443 -12.97 -9.96 -12.74
C PHE A 443 -14.49 -10.10 -12.57
N ALA A 444 -15.25 -9.02 -12.69
CA ALA A 444 -16.70 -9.10 -12.58
C ALA A 444 -17.24 -9.98 -13.72
N SER A 445 -17.98 -11.02 -13.33
CA SER A 445 -18.62 -11.93 -14.30
C SER A 445 -17.66 -12.36 -15.43
N ALA A 446 -16.53 -12.96 -15.04
CA ALA A 446 -15.51 -13.44 -16.00
C ALA A 446 -16.07 -14.45 -17.01
N ASP A 447 -17.24 -15.02 -16.73
CA ASP A 447 -18.03 -15.90 -17.56
C ASP A 447 -18.98 -15.16 -18.54
N VAL A 448 -19.01 -13.82 -18.53
CA VAL A 448 -19.81 -12.98 -19.42
C VAL A 448 -18.89 -12.24 -20.40
N PRO A 449 -18.57 -12.81 -21.57
CA PRO A 449 -17.63 -12.23 -22.53
C PRO A 449 -18.02 -10.83 -22.98
N GLU A 450 -19.31 -10.53 -23.08
CA GLU A 450 -19.84 -9.24 -23.49
C GLU A 450 -19.45 -8.12 -22.52
N PHE A 451 -19.31 -8.43 -21.24
CA PHE A 451 -18.83 -7.47 -20.25
C PHE A 451 -17.32 -7.21 -20.42
N GLY A 452 -16.53 -8.24 -20.67
CA GLY A 452 -15.12 -8.12 -20.99
C GLY A 452 -14.89 -7.24 -22.23
N GLU A 453 -15.68 -7.45 -23.29
CA GLU A 453 -15.62 -6.62 -24.50
C GLU A 453 -16.08 -5.17 -24.24
N LEU A 454 -17.10 -4.96 -23.42
CA LEU A 454 -17.53 -3.62 -23.01
C LEU A 454 -16.41 -2.89 -22.29
N LEU A 455 -15.81 -3.53 -21.28
CA LEU A 455 -14.78 -2.93 -20.43
C LEU A 455 -13.41 -2.82 -21.12
N GLY A 456 -13.12 -3.72 -22.05
CA GLY A 456 -11.85 -3.80 -22.77
C GLY A 456 -10.81 -4.69 -22.11
N GLY A 457 -11.20 -5.55 -21.17
CA GLY A 457 -10.28 -6.48 -20.50
C GLY A 457 -10.98 -7.44 -19.56
N THR A 458 -10.49 -8.69 -19.53
CA THR A 458 -10.82 -9.70 -18.53
C THR A 458 -9.52 -10.19 -17.94
N THR A 459 -9.38 -10.16 -16.62
CA THR A 459 -8.12 -10.44 -15.94
C THR A 459 -7.74 -11.92 -15.98
N ALA A 460 -6.45 -12.19 -16.19
CA ALA A 460 -5.84 -13.52 -16.09
C ALA A 460 -5.17 -13.71 -14.71
N PRO A 461 -4.78 -14.96 -14.35
CA PRO A 461 -4.00 -15.21 -13.14
C PRO A 461 -2.75 -14.33 -13.03
N HIS A 462 -2.47 -13.79 -11.85
CA HIS A 462 -1.41 -12.82 -11.59
C HIS A 462 -0.90 -12.97 -10.15
N LYS A 463 0.17 -12.24 -9.82
CA LYS A 463 0.67 -12.16 -8.44
C LYS A 463 -0.22 -11.25 -7.59
N ALA A 464 -0.38 -11.60 -6.31
CA ALA A 464 -1.14 -10.81 -5.35
C ALA A 464 -0.56 -9.38 -5.13
N PHE A 465 0.76 -9.23 -5.13
CA PHE A 465 1.44 -7.93 -5.06
C PHE A 465 2.72 -7.94 -5.88
N ASP A 466 2.96 -6.85 -6.56
CA ASP A 466 4.18 -6.65 -7.33
C ASP A 466 4.59 -5.18 -7.32
N VAL A 467 5.84 -4.93 -7.69
CA VAL A 467 6.41 -3.58 -7.83
C VAL A 467 6.74 -3.37 -9.30
N ALA A 468 6.31 -2.25 -9.86
CA ALA A 468 6.68 -1.86 -11.21
C ALA A 468 6.90 -0.36 -11.35
N THR A 469 7.63 0.03 -12.38
CA THR A 469 7.60 1.39 -12.89
C THR A 469 6.48 1.49 -13.91
N LEU A 470 5.59 2.47 -13.74
CA LEU A 470 4.48 2.69 -14.65
C LEU A 470 4.85 3.76 -15.66
N LYS A 471 4.64 3.46 -16.92
CA LYS A 471 4.87 4.36 -18.06
C LYS A 471 3.59 5.10 -18.38
N ILE A 472 3.69 6.40 -18.64
CA ILE A 472 2.60 7.18 -19.23
C ILE A 472 2.66 7.03 -20.75
N ASP A 473 1.71 6.31 -21.33
CA ASP A 473 1.65 6.03 -22.76
C ASP A 473 1.13 7.23 -23.57
N ASP A 474 0.15 7.97 -23.04
CA ASP A 474 -0.31 9.23 -23.63
C ASP A 474 -0.16 10.40 -22.65
N PRO A 475 0.96 11.15 -22.71
CA PRO A 475 1.19 12.33 -21.87
C PRO A 475 0.37 13.56 -22.29
N ASN A 476 -0.30 13.53 -23.43
CA ASN A 476 -1.08 14.66 -23.96
C ASN A 476 -2.55 14.60 -23.57
N SER A 477 -3.06 13.42 -23.21
CA SER A 477 -4.43 13.27 -22.71
C SER A 477 -4.62 14.12 -21.45
N LEU A 478 -5.71 14.86 -21.34
CA LEU A 478 -6.05 15.61 -20.12
C LEU A 478 -6.18 14.71 -18.88
N ILE A 479 -6.42 13.41 -19.08
CA ILE A 479 -6.49 12.41 -18.00
C ILE A 479 -5.12 12.16 -17.38
N THR A 480 -4.05 12.23 -18.16
CA THR A 480 -2.67 11.88 -17.74
C THR A 480 -1.67 13.03 -17.87
N LYS A 481 -2.07 14.17 -18.44
CA LYS A 481 -1.20 15.32 -18.70
C LYS A 481 -0.44 15.82 -17.46
N HIS A 482 -1.05 15.71 -16.30
CA HIS A 482 -0.45 16.16 -15.03
C HIS A 482 0.71 15.27 -14.54
N PHE A 483 0.95 14.12 -15.16
CA PHE A 483 2.19 13.35 -14.98
C PHE A 483 3.38 13.95 -15.74
N GLU A 484 3.14 14.92 -16.64
CA GLU A 484 4.18 15.59 -17.45
C GLU A 484 5.05 14.60 -18.24
N GLY A 485 4.51 13.44 -18.60
CA GLY A 485 5.22 12.35 -19.27
C GLY A 485 6.20 11.58 -18.39
N HIS A 486 6.25 11.85 -17.09
CA HIS A 486 7.13 11.13 -16.18
C HIS A 486 6.56 9.78 -15.76
N ASP A 487 7.42 8.77 -15.72
CA ASP A 487 7.09 7.46 -15.19
C ASP A 487 6.78 7.52 -13.68
N VAL A 488 5.83 6.70 -13.22
CA VAL A 488 5.57 6.49 -11.79
C VAL A 488 6.49 5.36 -11.30
N LEU A 489 7.50 5.71 -10.51
CA LEU A 489 8.54 4.78 -10.08
C LEU A 489 8.09 3.94 -8.88
N SER A 490 8.47 2.67 -8.89
CA SER A 490 8.29 1.74 -7.75
C SER A 490 6.85 1.72 -7.21
N TYR A 491 5.88 1.69 -8.11
CA TYR A 491 4.47 1.58 -7.75
C TYR A 491 4.17 0.15 -7.28
N ILE A 492 3.54 0.02 -6.12
CA ILE A 492 3.19 -1.27 -5.54
C ILE A 492 1.69 -1.45 -5.65
N ASP A 493 1.26 -2.51 -6.36
CA ASP A 493 -0.14 -2.90 -6.45
C ASP A 493 -0.24 -4.39 -6.82
N GLU A 494 -1.43 -4.92 -6.87
CA GLU A 494 -1.75 -6.16 -7.54
C GLU A 494 -1.88 -5.83 -9.04
N LEU A 495 -0.77 -6.02 -9.77
CA LEU A 495 -0.68 -5.62 -11.17
C LEU A 495 -1.30 -6.68 -12.07
N TYR A 496 -2.49 -6.42 -12.55
CA TYR A 496 -3.27 -7.34 -13.37
C TYR A 496 -2.62 -7.60 -14.74
N HIS A 497 -2.84 -8.81 -15.22
CA HIS A 497 -2.50 -9.23 -16.57
C HIS A 497 -3.76 -9.56 -17.36
N PHE A 498 -3.71 -9.29 -18.65
CA PHE A 498 -4.79 -9.56 -19.58
C PHE A 498 -4.31 -10.56 -20.61
N PRO A 499 -5.05 -11.67 -20.87
CA PRO A 499 -4.64 -12.67 -21.85
C PRO A 499 -4.44 -12.04 -23.24
N PRO A 500 -3.45 -12.50 -24.04
CA PRO A 500 -3.21 -11.95 -25.37
C PRO A 500 -4.35 -12.22 -26.36
N ASP A 501 -5.15 -13.27 -26.13
CA ASP A 501 -6.34 -13.65 -26.88
C ASP A 501 -7.65 -13.07 -26.30
N GLY A 502 -7.54 -12.27 -25.23
CA GLY A 502 -8.68 -11.62 -24.57
C GLY A 502 -9.10 -10.30 -25.20
N PRO A 503 -10.05 -9.59 -24.55
CA PRO A 503 -10.55 -8.29 -25.04
C PRO A 503 -9.51 -7.16 -25.05
N TYR A 504 -8.46 -7.26 -24.20
CA TYR A 504 -7.40 -6.25 -24.12
C TYR A 504 -6.49 -6.31 -25.36
N SER A 505 -6.40 -5.19 -26.07
CA SER A 505 -5.47 -5.01 -27.19
C SER A 505 -5.28 -3.52 -27.50
N ARG A 506 -4.05 -3.10 -27.85
CA ARG A 506 -3.77 -1.74 -28.35
C ARG A 506 -4.43 -1.45 -29.70
N GLU A 507 -4.87 -2.47 -30.42
CA GLU A 507 -5.68 -2.33 -31.64
C GLU A 507 -7.13 -1.89 -31.35
N LYS A 508 -7.62 -2.13 -30.13
CA LYS A 508 -8.99 -1.82 -29.68
C LYS A 508 -9.05 -0.67 -28.68
N LEU A 509 -7.97 -0.44 -27.92
CA LEU A 509 -7.95 0.44 -26.77
C LEU A 509 -6.96 1.59 -26.92
N HIS A 510 -7.32 2.75 -26.41
CA HIS A 510 -6.40 3.86 -26.18
C HIS A 510 -5.77 3.70 -24.79
N VAL A 511 -4.57 3.16 -24.72
CA VAL A 511 -3.84 2.91 -23.49
C VAL A 511 -3.21 4.22 -23.01
N LEU A 512 -3.51 4.59 -21.78
CA LEU A 512 -3.01 5.80 -21.12
C LEU A 512 -1.79 5.53 -20.25
N MET A 513 -1.76 4.32 -19.62
CA MET A 513 -0.67 3.92 -18.73
C MET A 513 -0.44 2.41 -18.82
N SER A 514 0.82 2.00 -18.80
CA SER A 514 1.24 0.60 -18.84
C SER A 514 2.46 0.36 -17.96
N ILE A 515 2.85 -0.90 -17.77
CA ILE A 515 4.10 -1.24 -17.08
C ILE A 515 5.28 -0.92 -18.01
N ASN A 516 6.26 -0.16 -17.50
CA ASN A 516 7.54 0.04 -18.17
C ASN A 516 8.43 -1.19 -17.96
N MET A 517 8.40 -2.13 -18.90
CA MET A 517 9.14 -3.39 -18.79
C MET A 517 10.66 -3.21 -18.75
N ALA A 518 11.19 -2.14 -19.35
CA ALA A 518 12.62 -1.84 -19.30
C ALA A 518 13.09 -1.35 -17.93
N LYS A 519 12.17 -0.84 -17.10
CA LYS A 519 12.45 -0.26 -15.77
C LYS A 519 11.80 -1.03 -14.63
N SER A 520 11.21 -2.19 -14.91
CA SER A 520 10.52 -3.03 -13.94
C SER A 520 11.19 -4.39 -13.79
N PRO A 521 11.04 -5.06 -12.63
CA PRO A 521 11.46 -6.45 -12.51
C PRO A 521 10.75 -7.34 -13.55
N PRO A 522 11.40 -8.43 -13.99
CA PRO A 522 10.78 -9.39 -14.91
C PRO A 522 9.45 -9.91 -14.34
N ARG A 523 8.46 -10.03 -15.21
CA ARG A 523 7.18 -10.66 -14.84
C ARG A 523 7.40 -12.16 -14.58
N GLY A 524 6.79 -12.67 -13.51
CA GLY A 524 6.86 -14.11 -13.18
C GLY A 524 6.13 -14.98 -14.21
N ALA A 525 6.32 -16.30 -14.13
CA ALA A 525 5.74 -17.27 -15.06
C ALA A 525 4.21 -17.17 -15.22
N GLN A 526 3.51 -16.71 -14.17
CA GLN A 526 2.09 -16.40 -14.26
C GLN A 526 1.90 -15.03 -14.91
N GLY A 527 1.26 -14.99 -16.05
CA GLY A 527 0.89 -13.75 -16.74
C GLY A 527 1.96 -13.16 -17.65
N VAL A 528 2.92 -13.95 -18.14
CA VAL A 528 3.84 -13.51 -19.19
C VAL A 528 3.07 -13.35 -20.50
N ARG A 529 3.15 -12.16 -21.07
CA ARG A 529 2.63 -11.86 -22.41
C ARG A 529 3.75 -11.91 -23.44
N PRO A 530 3.55 -12.59 -24.59
CA PRO A 530 4.56 -12.67 -25.63
C PRO A 530 4.96 -11.31 -26.22
N ASP A 531 4.02 -10.35 -26.21
CA ASP A 531 4.20 -8.99 -26.71
C ASP A 531 4.79 -8.00 -25.68
N ASN A 532 5.03 -8.46 -24.45
CA ASN A 532 5.47 -7.62 -23.33
C ASN A 532 4.60 -6.37 -23.07
N ASP A 533 3.34 -6.38 -23.50
CA ASP A 533 2.41 -5.27 -23.33
C ASP A 533 1.50 -5.49 -22.13
N TYR A 534 1.67 -4.67 -21.09
CA TYR A 534 0.93 -4.73 -19.84
C TYR A 534 0.23 -3.40 -19.57
N GLY A 535 -0.85 -3.13 -20.33
CA GLY A 535 -1.68 -1.94 -20.11
C GLY A 535 -2.41 -2.02 -18.77
N LEU A 536 -2.49 -0.91 -18.07
CA LEU A 536 -3.12 -0.79 -16.75
C LEU A 536 -4.26 0.22 -16.73
N VAL A 537 -4.16 1.27 -17.54
CA VAL A 537 -5.19 2.31 -17.65
C VAL A 537 -5.48 2.57 -19.12
N TRP A 538 -6.76 2.56 -19.48
CA TRP A 538 -7.19 2.83 -20.86
C TRP A 538 -8.55 3.49 -20.93
N ILE A 539 -8.81 4.09 -22.08
CA ILE A 539 -10.12 4.59 -22.48
C ILE A 539 -10.53 3.99 -23.83
N LYS A 540 -11.79 3.96 -24.10
CA LYS A 540 -12.37 3.61 -25.39
C LYS A 540 -13.73 4.22 -25.61
N SER A 541 -14.12 4.41 -26.85
CA SER A 541 -15.53 4.58 -27.23
C SER A 541 -16.21 3.22 -27.35
N TYR A 542 -17.48 3.15 -26.95
CA TYR A 542 -18.32 1.97 -27.15
C TYR A 542 -19.70 2.40 -27.63
N GLY A 543 -19.93 2.31 -28.93
CA GLY A 543 -21.03 3.04 -29.57
C GLY A 543 -20.83 4.54 -29.41
N ASN A 544 -21.85 5.24 -28.90
CA ASN A 544 -21.79 6.67 -28.59
C ASN A 544 -21.28 6.96 -27.16
N GLY A 545 -21.05 5.92 -26.36
CA GLY A 545 -20.64 6.03 -24.96
C GLY A 545 -19.13 6.00 -24.77
N ARG A 546 -18.74 6.14 -23.51
CA ARG A 546 -17.34 6.27 -23.07
C ARG A 546 -17.04 5.28 -21.98
N VAL A 547 -15.89 4.61 -22.10
CA VAL A 547 -15.41 3.66 -21.10
C VAL A 547 -14.02 4.09 -20.64
N PHE A 548 -13.82 4.13 -19.33
CA PHE A 548 -12.52 4.29 -18.66
C PHE A 548 -12.29 3.09 -17.75
N ASN A 549 -11.15 2.45 -17.88
CA ASN A 549 -10.72 1.39 -16.96
C ASN A 549 -9.35 1.70 -16.37
N CYS A 550 -9.22 1.48 -15.06
CA CYS A 550 -7.97 1.52 -14.34
C CYS A 550 -7.79 0.22 -13.57
N ALA A 551 -6.89 -0.66 -14.02
CA ALA A 551 -6.65 -1.97 -13.40
C ALA A 551 -5.90 -1.89 -12.05
N LEU A 552 -5.51 -0.68 -11.62
CA LEU A 552 -4.91 -0.42 -10.31
C LEU A 552 -5.99 -0.21 -9.24
N GLY A 553 -5.66 -0.46 -7.96
CA GLY A 553 -6.57 -0.17 -6.84
C GLY A 553 -6.60 -1.20 -5.72
N HIS A 554 -5.78 -2.25 -5.75
CA HIS A 554 -5.58 -3.12 -4.59
C HIS A 554 -4.79 -2.38 -3.50
N SER A 555 -3.93 -1.47 -3.91
CA SER A 555 -3.21 -0.56 -3.01
C SER A 555 -4.00 0.73 -2.78
N THR A 556 -3.94 1.29 -1.56
CA THR A 556 -4.49 2.62 -1.25
C THR A 556 -3.82 3.74 -2.03
N LEU A 557 -2.69 3.48 -2.68
CA LEU A 557 -1.94 4.47 -3.44
C LEU A 557 -2.77 5.09 -4.57
N LEU A 558 -3.77 4.38 -5.10
CA LEU A 558 -4.62 4.91 -6.17
C LEU A 558 -5.36 6.20 -5.74
N PHE A 559 -5.90 6.24 -4.55
CA PHE A 559 -6.57 7.41 -3.99
C PHE A 559 -5.71 8.18 -2.98
N GLY A 560 -4.64 7.56 -2.48
CA GLY A 560 -3.69 8.15 -1.54
C GLY A 560 -2.51 8.89 -2.19
N THR A 561 -2.50 9.03 -3.51
CA THR A 561 -1.47 9.77 -4.27
C THR A 561 -2.12 10.85 -5.13
N PRO A 562 -1.72 12.13 -5.02
CA PRO A 562 -2.40 13.23 -5.71
C PRO A 562 -2.53 13.05 -7.22
N THR A 563 -1.46 12.63 -7.90
CA THR A 563 -1.48 12.42 -9.36
C THR A 563 -2.38 11.25 -9.77
N MET A 564 -2.39 10.16 -8.98
CA MET A 564 -3.27 9.02 -9.26
C MET A 564 -4.75 9.39 -9.03
N ALA A 565 -5.05 10.11 -7.93
CA ALA A 565 -6.39 10.60 -7.67
C ALA A 565 -6.87 11.60 -8.75
N GLN A 566 -5.97 12.45 -9.24
CA GLN A 566 -6.25 13.37 -10.35
C GLN A 566 -6.56 12.63 -11.65
N MET A 567 -5.85 11.52 -11.93
CA MET A 567 -6.14 10.65 -13.08
C MET A 567 -7.53 10.02 -12.99
N ILE A 568 -7.92 9.55 -11.81
CA ILE A 568 -9.26 9.01 -11.59
C ILE A 568 -10.33 10.08 -11.82
N LEU A 569 -10.15 11.31 -11.33
CA LEU A 569 -11.04 12.43 -11.64
C LEU A 569 -11.15 12.67 -13.15
N GLY A 570 -10.02 12.63 -13.87
CA GLY A 570 -9.99 12.76 -15.33
C GLY A 570 -10.79 11.68 -16.03
N GLY A 571 -10.61 10.42 -15.62
CA GLY A 571 -11.38 9.29 -16.13
C GLY A 571 -12.89 9.43 -15.85
N ILE A 572 -13.27 9.90 -14.65
CA ILE A 572 -14.66 10.15 -14.29
C ILE A 572 -15.24 11.29 -15.15
N GLN A 573 -14.56 12.43 -15.28
CA GLN A 573 -15.04 13.54 -16.11
C GLN A 573 -15.12 13.16 -17.61
N PHE A 574 -14.25 12.27 -18.07
CA PHE A 574 -14.33 11.71 -19.42
C PHE A 574 -15.60 10.88 -19.61
N VAL A 575 -15.89 9.93 -18.72
CA VAL A 575 -17.09 9.09 -18.87
C VAL A 575 -18.39 9.87 -18.64
N LEU A 576 -18.36 10.92 -17.82
CA LEU A 576 -19.47 11.86 -17.66
C LEU A 576 -19.72 12.71 -18.93
N GLY A 577 -18.79 12.71 -19.89
CA GLY A 577 -18.87 13.47 -21.13
C GLY A 577 -18.57 14.96 -21.00
N ASP A 578 -17.90 15.35 -19.90
CA ASP A 578 -17.44 16.73 -19.70
C ASP A 578 -16.04 16.94 -20.27
N LEU A 579 -15.14 15.97 -20.05
CA LEU A 579 -13.78 15.97 -20.57
C LEU A 579 -13.74 15.20 -21.89
N GLU A 580 -13.18 15.83 -22.92
CA GLU A 580 -12.94 15.19 -24.21
C GLU A 580 -11.52 14.61 -24.24
N SER A 581 -11.38 13.40 -24.77
CA SER A 581 -10.09 12.74 -25.00
C SER A 581 -10.14 11.90 -26.25
N ASP A 582 -9.02 11.82 -26.97
CA ASP A 582 -8.90 10.96 -28.14
C ASP A 582 -8.99 9.49 -27.71
N THR A 583 -9.92 8.75 -28.29
CA THR A 583 -10.11 7.32 -28.06
C THR A 583 -9.59 6.46 -29.20
N THR A 584 -8.82 7.05 -30.13
CA THR A 584 -8.16 6.30 -31.20
C THR A 584 -7.29 5.22 -30.59
N PRO A 585 -7.45 3.94 -30.97
CA PRO A 585 -6.63 2.85 -30.45
C PRO A 585 -5.12 3.14 -30.58
N SER A 586 -4.36 2.81 -29.54
CA SER A 586 -2.93 3.18 -29.45
C SER A 586 -2.09 2.67 -30.62
N ALA A 587 -2.38 1.49 -31.17
CA ALA A 587 -1.68 0.95 -32.33
C ALA A 587 -1.88 1.81 -33.58
N LYS A 588 -3.01 2.50 -33.72
CA LYS A 588 -3.30 3.38 -34.86
C LYS A 588 -2.63 4.75 -34.74
N LEU A 589 -2.26 5.17 -33.52
CA LEU A 589 -1.54 6.43 -33.29
C LEU A 589 -0.07 6.33 -33.75
N SER A 590 0.54 5.17 -33.58
CA SER A 590 1.93 4.92 -34.01
C SER A 590 2.11 4.92 -35.54
N LEU A 591 1.04 4.74 -36.30
CA LEU A 591 1.06 4.77 -37.77
C LEU A 591 0.95 6.20 -38.34
N LYS A 592 0.67 7.20 -37.49
CA LYS A 592 0.54 8.62 -37.90
C LYS A 592 1.80 9.45 -37.66
N LYS A 593 2.87 8.85 -37.13
CA LYS A 593 4.19 9.44 -36.95
C LYS A 593 5.14 8.95 -38.06
#